data_33ac6c94cb8ff25477b439fc57801841
#
_entry.id   33ac6c94cb8ff25477b439fc57801841
#
_cell.length_a   1.000
_cell.length_b   1.000
_cell.length_c   1.000
_cell.angle_alpha   90.00
_cell.angle_beta   90.00
_cell.angle_gamma   90.00
#
_symmetry.space_group_name_H-M   'P 1'
#
loop_
_entity.id
_entity.type
_entity.pdbx_description
1 polymer ?
#
loop_
_entity_poly.entity_id
_entity_poly.type
_entity_poly.pdbx_seq_one_letter_code
_entity_poly.pdbx_strand_id
1 'polypeptide(L)'
;MNEPRNRSRKVTRKAGPPAENETASNEAASPVFQAPATDAGNSAQGDKDNSGKKNSSDNNNEGGGNNRRSRSRGSRGRGRGGNGNGNGNNHGGNNNHGGKNGNGNGKTGNGKGRGRNNRGRRNVPKSMQGADLTKRLPEPPKQPKDALRIYALGGISEIGRNMTVFEYGDDLIIIDCGVLFPSSGEPGVDLILPDFGPIEKKIHKVKALVVTHAHEDHIGAIPWLLKLRPDIPIVASRFTIALIAAKCKEHRQKPKFVEVNEKSDVTYGPFRVRFWAVNHSVPDALGIMLGTPAGNIIHTGDIKLDQTPLDNRPTDLPALSRYGDEGVDLMLCDSTNATVPGVSASEGDIPANFKRLVAGAKQRVILASFASNVYRVQAAIDAAVANGRKVAFNGRSMMRNMEIAEKMGFLKVPRGTIIPIDEAAKMAPHKTMLITTGTQGEPMAALSRMARREHRQITVRDGDTIIFSSSLIPGNEEAVYGVINMLSQIGANVITNQDVKVHASGHGYAGELLFLYNAARPRNAMPVHGEWRHLRANKELAISTGVDRDRTVLAQNGVVVDLRKGRAEVVGQMQVG
;
A
#
# COMPACT_ATOMS: atom_id res chain seq x y z
N MET A 1 -36.15 63.42 24.65
CA MET A 1 -35.23 64.03 25.62
C MET A 1 -33.94 63.18 25.65
N ASN A 2 -32.89 63.81 25.09
CA ASN A 2 -31.47 63.65 25.39
C ASN A 2 -30.80 62.29 25.44
N GLU A 3 -30.08 62.04 24.35
CA GLU A 3 -28.76 61.34 24.32
C GLU A 3 -27.72 62.03 25.25
N PRO A 4 -26.62 61.32 25.62
CA PRO A 4 -25.36 61.79 25.01
C PRO A 4 -24.44 60.69 24.48
N ARG A 5 -23.82 61.05 23.37
CA ARG A 5 -22.68 60.44 22.67
C ARG A 5 -21.45 60.37 23.59
N ASN A 6 -20.67 59.26 23.47
CA ASN A 6 -19.28 59.30 23.90
C ASN A 6 -18.35 58.79 22.79
N ARG A 7 -17.44 59.68 22.37
CA ARG A 7 -16.37 59.52 21.38
C ARG A 7 -15.15 58.90 22.05
N SER A 8 -14.59 57.87 21.57
CA SER A 8 -13.23 57.45 21.90
C SER A 8 -12.29 57.59 20.67
N ARG A 9 -11.17 58.23 20.95
CA ARG A 9 -10.10 58.70 20.05
C ARG A 9 -9.30 57.52 19.49
N LYS A 10 -9.08 57.53 18.16
CA LYS A 10 -7.99 56.77 17.49
C LYS A 10 -6.65 57.47 17.82
N VAL A 11 -5.67 56.68 18.26
CA VAL A 11 -4.26 57.05 18.31
C VAL A 11 -3.53 56.26 17.26
N THR A 12 -3.11 56.94 16.20
CA THR A 12 -2.19 56.44 15.16
C THR A 12 -0.76 56.72 15.62
N ARG A 13 0.06 55.68 15.75
CA ARG A 13 1.53 55.84 15.82
C ARG A 13 2.12 55.39 14.47
N LYS A 14 2.78 56.36 13.80
CA LYS A 14 3.68 56.14 12.67
C LYS A 14 4.99 55.54 13.22
N ALA A 15 5.45 54.44 12.63
CA ALA A 15 6.82 53.95 12.79
C ALA A 15 7.63 54.43 11.56
N GLY A 16 8.77 55.03 11.83
CA GLY A 16 9.75 55.48 10.84
C GLY A 16 10.69 54.32 10.43
N PRO A 17 11.49 54.51 9.37
CA PRO A 17 12.30 53.44 8.80
C PRO A 17 13.55 53.13 9.65
N PRO A 18 14.09 51.90 9.60
CA PRO A 18 15.34 51.58 10.27
C PRO A 18 16.55 52.02 9.46
N ALA A 19 17.58 52.48 10.16
CA ALA A 19 18.86 52.93 9.64
C ALA A 19 19.71 51.75 9.15
N GLU A 20 20.42 52.00 8.06
CA GLU A 20 21.52 51.20 7.53
C GLU A 20 22.69 51.16 8.55
N ASN A 21 23.28 50.00 8.75
CA ASN A 21 24.63 49.91 9.32
C ASN A 21 25.45 48.84 8.60
N GLU A 22 26.66 49.27 8.36
CA GLU A 22 27.69 48.73 7.49
C GLU A 22 28.26 47.39 7.93
N THR A 23 28.70 46.66 6.94
CA THR A 23 29.66 45.56 6.79
C THR A 23 30.65 45.34 7.95
N ALA A 24 30.73 44.08 8.39
CA ALA A 24 31.98 43.43 8.82
C ALA A 24 31.94 41.96 8.47
N SER A 25 32.84 41.61 7.57
CA SER A 25 33.18 40.25 7.15
C SER A 25 33.75 39.41 8.32
N ASN A 26 33.20 38.23 8.52
CA ASN A 26 33.92 37.17 9.23
C ASN A 26 33.60 35.82 8.58
N GLU A 27 34.60 35.33 7.82
CA GLU A 27 34.69 33.94 7.38
C GLU A 27 34.79 33.04 8.62
N ALA A 28 33.90 32.09 8.76
CA ALA A 28 34.03 30.97 9.66
C ALA A 28 33.93 29.68 8.86
N ALA A 29 35.07 28.99 8.78
CA ALA A 29 35.28 27.73 8.10
C ALA A 29 34.40 26.60 8.66
N SER A 30 33.81 25.83 7.77
CA SER A 30 33.12 24.57 8.07
C SER A 30 34.14 23.47 8.43
N PRO A 31 33.86 22.62 9.42
CA PRO A 31 34.76 21.48 9.69
C PRO A 31 34.51 20.35 8.69
N VAL A 32 35.58 20.00 7.97
CA VAL A 32 35.68 18.78 7.17
C VAL A 32 35.93 17.61 8.11
N PHE A 33 35.02 16.64 8.11
CA PHE A 33 35.25 15.34 8.76
C PHE A 33 36.17 14.51 7.87
N GLN A 34 37.41 14.28 8.31
CA GLN A 34 38.33 13.26 7.77
C GLN A 34 38.06 11.93 8.47
N ALA A 35 37.92 10.87 7.68
CA ALA A 35 37.89 9.49 8.17
C ALA A 35 39.30 9.04 8.56
N PRO A 36 39.47 8.18 9.59
CA PRO A 36 40.78 7.70 10.00
C PRO A 36 41.36 6.67 9.02
N ALA A 37 42.63 6.87 8.65
CA ALA A 37 43.42 5.94 7.88
C ALA A 37 43.83 4.75 8.75
N THR A 38 43.72 3.55 8.20
CA THR A 38 44.28 2.34 8.80
C THR A 38 45.76 2.19 8.40
N ASP A 39 46.60 2.16 9.40
CA ASP A 39 48.04 1.80 9.33
C ASP A 39 48.22 0.35 8.86
N ALA A 40 49.04 0.13 7.84
CA ALA A 40 49.62 -1.15 7.54
C ALA A 40 51.15 -0.96 7.44
N GLY A 41 51.81 -1.48 8.45
CA GLY A 41 53.24 -1.42 8.62
C GLY A 41 54.04 -2.19 7.55
N ASN A 42 55.13 -1.57 7.29
CA ASN A 42 56.20 -1.86 6.38
C ASN A 42 57.14 -2.97 6.92
N SER A 43 57.62 -3.90 6.08
CA SER A 43 58.94 -4.47 6.21
C SER A 43 59.52 -4.85 4.85
N ALA A 44 60.71 -4.38 4.63
CA ALA A 44 61.51 -4.28 3.41
C ALA A 44 62.38 -5.49 3.11
N GLN A 45 63.00 -5.40 1.92
CA GLN A 45 64.23 -6.07 1.38
C GLN A 45 63.94 -7.38 0.61
N GLY A 46 64.44 -7.57 -0.56
CA GLY A 46 65.48 -6.98 -1.39
C GLY A 46 65.74 -7.79 -2.65
N ASP A 47 66.22 -7.08 -3.59
CA ASP A 47 67.15 -7.41 -4.65
C ASP A 47 66.94 -8.44 -5.78
N LYS A 48 67.03 -7.83 -6.96
CA LYS A 48 67.83 -8.13 -8.17
C LYS A 48 67.32 -9.06 -9.26
N ASP A 49 67.16 -8.38 -10.39
CA ASP A 49 67.71 -8.66 -11.75
C ASP A 49 67.42 -10.00 -12.44
N ASN A 50 66.75 -10.01 -13.57
CA ASN A 50 67.41 -9.92 -14.88
C ASN A 50 66.50 -10.40 -16.03
N SER A 51 66.42 -9.56 -16.99
CA SER A 51 66.42 -9.74 -18.44
C SER A 51 65.89 -11.02 -19.09
N GLY A 52 65.06 -10.79 -20.11
CA GLY A 52 65.31 -11.55 -21.33
C GLY A 52 64.10 -12.08 -22.11
N LYS A 53 63.71 -11.29 -23.05
CA LYS A 53 63.43 -11.64 -24.47
C LYS A 53 62.59 -12.90 -24.86
N LYS A 54 61.53 -12.59 -25.57
CA LYS A 54 61.26 -12.93 -27.00
C LYS A 54 60.78 -14.32 -27.38
N ASN A 55 59.73 -14.22 -28.22
CA ASN A 55 59.35 -14.99 -29.43
C ASN A 55 58.54 -16.26 -29.22
N SER A 56 57.36 -16.22 -29.74
CA SER A 56 56.85 -16.46 -31.12
C SER A 56 56.57 -17.89 -31.44
N SER A 57 55.43 -18.01 -32.06
CA SER A 57 55.07 -18.93 -33.15
C SER A 57 54.54 -20.30 -32.78
N ASP A 58 53.31 -20.43 -33.17
CA ASP A 58 52.78 -21.26 -34.26
C ASP A 58 52.66 -22.77 -34.05
N ASN A 59 51.51 -23.14 -34.43
CA ASN A 59 51.11 -24.24 -35.31
C ASN A 59 50.62 -25.57 -34.75
N ASN A 60 49.36 -25.74 -35.14
CA ASN A 60 48.80 -26.90 -35.89
C ASN A 60 48.87 -28.32 -35.29
N ASN A 61 47.80 -28.88 -35.28
CA ASN A 61 47.22 -29.92 -36.15
C ASN A 61 46.70 -31.17 -35.44
N GLU A 62 45.53 -31.48 -35.87
CA GLU A 62 44.97 -32.78 -36.29
C GLU A 62 44.91 -33.96 -35.31
N GLY A 63 43.73 -34.44 -35.26
CA GLY A 63 43.49 -35.83 -35.62
C GLY A 63 42.52 -36.58 -34.72
N GLY A 64 41.35 -36.80 -35.20
CA GLY A 64 40.70 -38.07 -35.59
C GLY A 64 40.20 -38.86 -34.38
N GLY A 65 39.04 -39.34 -34.38
CA GLY A 65 38.19 -40.00 -35.24
C GLY A 65 37.20 -40.93 -34.53
N ASN A 66 36.04 -41.01 -35.12
CA ASN A 66 35.19 -42.21 -35.26
C ASN A 66 34.34 -42.70 -34.06
N ASN A 67 33.06 -42.53 -34.23
CA ASN A 67 32.06 -43.44 -34.88
C ASN A 67 31.32 -44.41 -33.93
N ARG A 68 30.05 -44.31 -33.86
CA ARG A 68 28.97 -45.25 -34.32
C ARG A 68 27.67 -44.91 -33.61
N ARG A 69 26.70 -44.37 -34.31
CA ARG A 69 25.55 -44.93 -35.02
C ARG A 69 24.86 -46.08 -34.29
N SER A 70 23.60 -45.86 -33.90
CA SER A 70 22.53 -46.77 -34.33
C SER A 70 21.16 -46.08 -34.36
N ARG A 71 20.48 -46.31 -35.46
CA ARG A 71 19.11 -45.92 -35.82
C ARG A 71 18.16 -47.05 -35.46
N SER A 72 16.89 -46.72 -35.17
CA SER A 72 15.68 -47.37 -35.70
C SER A 72 14.48 -46.51 -35.32
N ARG A 73 13.76 -45.87 -36.23
CA ARG A 73 12.64 -46.36 -37.06
C ARG A 73 11.71 -47.28 -36.25
N GLY A 74 10.43 -47.01 -36.07
CA GLY A 74 9.37 -46.29 -36.76
C GLY A 74 8.09 -47.05 -36.52
N SER A 75 6.96 -46.43 -36.44
CA SER A 75 5.87 -46.72 -37.38
C SER A 75 4.53 -46.14 -36.91
N ARG A 76 3.79 -45.82 -37.90
CA ARG A 76 2.47 -45.19 -37.93
C ARG A 76 1.36 -46.17 -37.54
N GLY A 77 0.26 -45.65 -36.96
CA GLY A 77 -1.01 -46.33 -36.91
C GLY A 77 -2.16 -45.34 -36.72
N ARG A 78 -2.89 -45.11 -37.78
CA ARG A 78 -4.18 -44.42 -37.86
C ARG A 78 -5.30 -45.34 -37.37
N GLY A 79 -6.34 -44.77 -36.74
CA GLY A 79 -7.61 -45.47 -36.58
C GLY A 79 -8.70 -44.59 -36.00
N ARG A 80 -9.64 -44.33 -36.84
CA ARG A 80 -10.90 -43.58 -36.69
C ARG A 80 -11.90 -44.27 -35.76
N GLY A 81 -12.73 -43.44 -35.10
CA GLY A 81 -14.19 -43.55 -35.21
C GLY A 81 -14.93 -44.17 -34.05
N GLY A 82 -16.00 -43.54 -33.66
CA GLY A 82 -17.15 -44.23 -33.09
C GLY A 82 -17.85 -43.54 -31.93
N ASN A 83 -18.91 -42.89 -32.26
CA ASN A 83 -20.05 -42.43 -31.46
C ASN A 83 -20.67 -43.55 -30.62
N GLY A 84 -21.27 -43.24 -29.47
CA GLY A 84 -22.18 -44.18 -28.80
C GLY A 84 -22.72 -43.65 -27.47
N ASN A 85 -23.89 -43.12 -27.57
CA ASN A 85 -24.86 -42.80 -26.50
C ASN A 85 -25.25 -44.05 -25.70
N GLY A 86 -25.59 -43.93 -24.41
CA GLY A 86 -26.25 -45.02 -23.70
C GLY A 86 -26.49 -44.77 -22.21
N ASN A 87 -27.66 -44.31 -21.94
CA ASN A 87 -28.42 -44.23 -20.69
C ASN A 87 -28.56 -45.60 -19.99
N GLY A 88 -28.67 -45.66 -18.68
CA GLY A 88 -29.19 -46.87 -18.02
C GLY A 88 -29.03 -46.96 -16.52
N ASN A 89 -30.09 -46.80 -15.87
CA ASN A 89 -30.47 -46.94 -14.48
C ASN A 89 -30.17 -48.30 -13.80
N ASN A 90 -30.01 -48.24 -12.48
CA ASN A 90 -30.78 -48.92 -11.42
C ASN A 90 -30.25 -50.19 -10.72
N HIS A 91 -30.53 -50.21 -9.42
CA HIS A 91 -30.76 -51.30 -8.44
C HIS A 91 -29.49 -52.06 -7.94
N GLY A 92 -29.21 -52.04 -6.64
CA GLY A 92 -30.04 -52.59 -5.56
C GLY A 92 -29.40 -53.87 -5.01
N GLY A 93 -29.25 -54.02 -3.74
CA GLY A 93 -28.93 -55.35 -3.20
C GLY A 93 -28.18 -55.35 -1.87
N ASN A 94 -28.91 -55.39 -0.85
CA ASN A 94 -28.79 -55.84 0.53
C ASN A 94 -28.07 -57.22 0.67
N ASN A 95 -27.32 -57.43 1.81
CA ASN A 95 -27.41 -58.56 2.75
C ASN A 95 -26.21 -58.61 3.70
N ASN A 96 -26.42 -58.40 4.90
CA ASN A 96 -26.59 -59.14 6.16
C ASN A 96 -25.77 -60.44 6.32
N HIS A 97 -25.01 -60.49 7.46
CA HIS A 97 -24.82 -61.65 8.40
C HIS A 97 -23.66 -61.27 9.35
N GLY A 98 -23.75 -61.19 10.66
CA GLY A 98 -24.38 -62.10 11.62
C GLY A 98 -23.29 -62.81 12.44
N GLY A 99 -23.15 -62.51 13.74
CA GLY A 99 -22.24 -63.25 14.60
C GLY A 99 -22.23 -62.77 16.05
N LYS A 100 -22.95 -63.46 16.89
CA LYS A 100 -23.16 -63.31 18.34
C LYS A 100 -21.95 -63.73 19.17
N ASN A 101 -21.67 -63.15 20.37
CA ASN A 101 -21.98 -63.65 21.70
C ASN A 101 -21.00 -63.08 22.72
N GLY A 102 -21.52 -62.80 23.94
CA GLY A 102 -20.73 -62.77 25.14
C GLY A 102 -21.29 -61.88 26.25
N ASN A 103 -22.03 -62.52 27.10
CA ASN A 103 -22.75 -62.15 28.31
C ASN A 103 -21.87 -61.58 29.44
N GLY A 104 -22.40 -60.66 30.27
CA GLY A 104 -21.81 -60.26 31.56
C GLY A 104 -22.64 -59.22 32.30
N ASN A 105 -23.38 -59.71 33.26
CA ASN A 105 -24.34 -59.08 34.16
C ASN A 105 -23.71 -58.11 35.18
N GLY A 106 -24.43 -57.01 35.56
CA GLY A 106 -24.07 -56.26 36.77
C GLY A 106 -24.81 -54.95 37.03
N LYS A 107 -26.01 -55.06 37.62
CA LYS A 107 -26.69 -54.11 38.56
C LYS A 107 -26.67 -52.59 38.44
N THR A 108 -27.85 -52.07 38.18
CA THR A 108 -28.62 -50.96 38.80
C THR A 108 -27.91 -49.92 39.65
N GLY A 109 -28.03 -48.68 39.22
CA GLY A 109 -27.84 -47.47 40.00
C GLY A 109 -28.61 -46.31 39.39
N ASN A 110 -29.75 -45.99 39.99
CA ASN A 110 -30.64 -44.89 39.60
C ASN A 110 -29.98 -43.56 39.99
N GLY A 111 -29.57 -42.74 39.02
CA GLY A 111 -29.06 -41.38 39.22
C GLY A 111 -29.58 -40.44 38.15
N LYS A 112 -30.64 -39.69 38.45
CA LYS A 112 -31.10 -38.56 37.65
C LYS A 112 -30.02 -37.49 37.62
N GLY A 113 -29.08 -37.54 36.66
CA GLY A 113 -28.14 -36.52 36.33
C GLY A 113 -28.69 -35.68 35.17
N ARG A 114 -29.13 -34.46 35.45
CA ARG A 114 -29.40 -33.42 34.44
C ARG A 114 -28.16 -33.27 33.59
N GLY A 115 -28.20 -33.74 32.37
CA GLY A 115 -27.18 -33.50 31.35
C GLY A 115 -27.10 -32.00 31.05
N ARG A 116 -26.14 -31.32 31.69
CA ARG A 116 -25.64 -30.05 31.21
C ARG A 116 -24.97 -30.35 29.88
N ASN A 117 -25.63 -29.96 28.79
CA ASN A 117 -25.00 -29.81 27.49
C ASN A 117 -23.83 -28.82 27.62
N ASN A 118 -22.69 -29.31 28.02
CA ASN A 118 -21.43 -28.60 27.92
C ASN A 118 -21.00 -28.68 26.45
N ARG A 119 -21.67 -27.84 25.59
CA ARG A 119 -21.10 -27.54 24.29
C ARG A 119 -19.76 -26.92 24.58
N GLY A 120 -18.70 -27.70 24.46
CA GLY A 120 -17.33 -27.28 24.70
C GLY A 120 -17.07 -25.95 24.01
N ARG A 121 -16.81 -24.89 24.79
CA ARG A 121 -16.23 -23.67 24.31
C ARG A 121 -14.97 -24.07 23.56
N ARG A 122 -15.00 -24.00 22.23
CA ARG A 122 -13.79 -24.13 21.42
C ARG A 122 -12.84 -23.04 21.90
N ASN A 123 -11.68 -23.42 22.44
CA ASN A 123 -10.66 -22.47 22.83
C ASN A 123 -10.20 -21.72 21.59
N VAL A 124 -10.50 -20.42 21.53
CA VAL A 124 -9.99 -19.53 20.50
C VAL A 124 -8.53 -19.22 20.84
N PRO A 125 -7.60 -19.43 19.91
CA PRO A 125 -6.20 -19.07 20.16
C PRO A 125 -6.04 -17.57 20.41
N LYS A 126 -5.32 -17.19 21.47
CA LYS A 126 -5.19 -15.80 21.92
C LYS A 126 -4.52 -14.87 20.89
N SER A 127 -3.59 -15.40 20.10
CA SER A 127 -2.83 -14.65 19.08
C SER A 127 -2.92 -15.25 17.68
N MET A 128 -3.82 -16.18 17.43
CA MET A 128 -3.89 -16.99 16.20
C MET A 128 -2.62 -17.82 15.92
N GLN A 129 -1.70 -17.89 16.86
CA GLN A 129 -0.48 -18.69 16.70
C GLN A 129 -0.82 -20.18 16.71
N GLY A 130 -0.41 -20.91 15.66
CA GLY A 130 -0.74 -22.33 15.51
C GLY A 130 -2.21 -22.63 15.19
N ALA A 131 -3.05 -21.62 14.98
CA ALA A 131 -4.40 -21.80 14.51
C ALA A 131 -4.41 -22.23 13.04
N ASP A 132 -5.29 -23.15 12.70
CA ASP A 132 -5.64 -23.45 11.32
C ASP A 132 -6.61 -22.38 10.83
N LEU A 133 -6.08 -21.36 10.15
CA LEU A 133 -6.83 -20.20 9.69
C LEU A 133 -7.74 -20.50 8.49
N THR A 134 -7.66 -21.71 7.94
CA THR A 134 -8.63 -22.21 6.96
C THR A 134 -9.96 -22.60 7.62
N LYS A 135 -9.98 -22.75 8.96
CA LYS A 135 -11.17 -23.05 9.74
C LYS A 135 -11.73 -21.79 10.38
N ARG A 136 -12.99 -21.54 10.13
CA ARG A 136 -13.71 -20.41 10.75
C ARG A 136 -13.67 -20.51 12.28
N LEU A 137 -13.34 -19.41 12.94
CA LEU A 137 -13.44 -19.26 14.37
C LEU A 137 -14.91 -19.18 14.83
N PRO A 138 -15.21 -19.44 16.11
CA PRO A 138 -16.54 -19.24 16.65
C PRO A 138 -16.94 -17.76 16.60
N GLU A 139 -18.24 -17.50 16.68
CA GLU A 139 -18.73 -16.13 16.86
C GLU A 139 -18.14 -15.48 18.12
N PRO A 140 -17.82 -14.18 18.07
CA PRO A 140 -17.25 -13.51 19.22
C PRO A 140 -18.26 -13.46 20.38
N PRO A 141 -17.80 -13.57 21.62
CA PRO A 141 -18.67 -13.39 22.78
C PRO A 141 -19.14 -11.93 22.87
N LYS A 142 -20.11 -11.67 23.76
CA LYS A 142 -20.48 -10.30 24.11
C LYS A 142 -19.24 -9.52 24.55
N GLN A 143 -19.06 -8.32 24.03
CA GLN A 143 -17.92 -7.46 24.34
C GLN A 143 -17.89 -7.14 25.85
N PRO A 144 -16.75 -7.31 26.52
CA PRO A 144 -16.55 -6.81 27.88
C PRO A 144 -16.63 -5.27 27.92
N LYS A 145 -17.19 -4.70 28.97
CA LYS A 145 -17.37 -3.24 29.08
C LYS A 145 -16.05 -2.45 29.08
N ASP A 146 -14.96 -3.06 29.54
CA ASP A 146 -13.62 -2.47 29.66
C ASP A 146 -12.68 -2.90 28.51
N ALA A 147 -13.22 -3.45 27.43
CA ALA A 147 -12.45 -3.88 26.26
C ALA A 147 -12.70 -2.94 25.06
N LEU A 148 -11.64 -2.62 24.34
CA LEU A 148 -11.73 -2.10 22.97
C LEU A 148 -11.81 -3.30 22.01
N ARG A 149 -12.87 -3.38 21.25
CA ARG A 149 -13.06 -4.40 20.21
C ARG A 149 -12.62 -3.87 18.87
N ILE A 150 -11.79 -4.64 18.17
CA ILE A 150 -11.16 -4.29 16.90
C ILE A 150 -11.47 -5.38 15.89
N TYR A 151 -11.91 -4.99 14.70
CA TYR A 151 -12.14 -5.90 13.58
C TYR A 151 -12.06 -5.16 12.26
N ALA A 152 -11.50 -5.82 11.25
CA ALA A 152 -11.44 -5.26 9.90
C ALA A 152 -12.55 -5.85 9.03
N LEU A 153 -13.17 -4.98 8.26
CA LEU A 153 -14.13 -5.33 7.21
C LEU A 153 -13.45 -5.46 5.85
N GLY A 154 -12.15 -5.16 5.79
CA GLY A 154 -11.25 -5.28 4.66
C GLY A 154 -9.85 -4.83 5.04
N GLY A 155 -8.84 -5.15 4.22
CA GLY A 155 -7.45 -4.70 4.38
C GLY A 155 -6.56 -5.58 5.26
N ILE A 156 -7.04 -6.74 5.71
CA ILE A 156 -6.21 -7.74 6.40
C ILE A 156 -6.25 -9.05 5.63
N SER A 157 -5.07 -9.63 5.39
CA SER A 157 -4.81 -10.78 4.50
C SER A 157 -5.01 -10.50 3.01
N GLU A 158 -5.11 -9.24 2.64
CA GLU A 158 -5.22 -8.72 1.28
C GLU A 158 -4.62 -7.31 1.22
N ILE A 159 -4.42 -6.77 0.02
CA ILE A 159 -4.01 -5.39 -0.25
C ILE A 159 -5.17 -4.71 -0.97
N GLY A 160 -5.88 -3.84 -0.25
CA GLY A 160 -7.05 -3.12 -0.74
C GLY A 160 -8.24 -3.15 0.22
N ARG A 161 -9.31 -2.43 -0.11
CA ARG A 161 -10.56 -2.22 0.65
C ARG A 161 -10.36 -2.05 2.17
N ASN A 162 -9.34 -1.28 2.54
CA ASN A 162 -8.99 -1.04 3.94
C ASN A 162 -10.16 -0.42 4.71
N MET A 163 -10.58 -1.09 5.79
CA MET A 163 -11.59 -0.58 6.71
C MET A 163 -11.49 -1.29 8.05
N THR A 164 -10.99 -0.60 9.06
CA THR A 164 -10.86 -1.12 10.42
C THR A 164 -11.82 -0.40 11.37
N VAL A 165 -12.59 -1.15 12.14
CA VAL A 165 -13.57 -0.67 13.12
C VAL A 165 -13.03 -0.87 14.52
N PHE A 166 -13.13 0.20 15.33
CA PHE A 166 -12.81 0.23 16.75
C PHE A 166 -14.09 0.53 17.52
N GLU A 167 -14.49 -0.38 18.41
CA GLU A 167 -15.73 -0.30 19.19
C GLU A 167 -15.41 -0.30 20.68
N TYR A 168 -15.85 0.74 21.40
CA TYR A 168 -15.73 0.83 22.85
C TYR A 168 -17.07 1.22 23.47
N GLY A 169 -17.64 0.34 24.26
CA GLY A 169 -19.00 0.51 24.79
C GLY A 169 -20.04 0.58 23.66
N ASP A 170 -20.71 1.73 23.55
CA ASP A 170 -21.71 1.98 22.52
C ASP A 170 -21.20 2.83 21.35
N ASP A 171 -19.94 3.22 21.35
CA ASP A 171 -19.36 4.13 20.37
C ASP A 171 -18.40 3.39 19.43
N LEU A 172 -18.48 3.75 18.14
CA LEU A 172 -17.59 3.23 17.10
C LEU A 172 -16.82 4.36 16.44
N ILE A 173 -15.57 4.09 16.08
CA ILE A 173 -14.77 4.89 15.14
C ILE A 173 -14.22 3.97 14.04
N ILE A 174 -14.14 4.50 12.83
CA ILE A 174 -13.67 3.74 11.67
C ILE A 174 -12.39 4.40 11.17
N ILE A 175 -11.38 3.59 10.87
CA ILE A 175 -10.18 4.04 10.17
C ILE A 175 -10.21 3.47 8.76
N ASP A 176 -10.19 4.38 7.77
CA ASP A 176 -10.27 4.15 6.33
C ASP A 176 -11.58 3.49 5.85
N CYS A 177 -11.88 3.63 4.57
CA CYS A 177 -13.03 3.00 3.89
C CYS A 177 -12.73 2.92 2.39
N GLY A 178 -11.92 1.94 2.00
CA GLY A 178 -11.37 1.79 0.67
C GLY A 178 -12.08 0.76 -0.19
N VAL A 179 -11.62 0.63 -1.43
CA VAL A 179 -12.05 -0.41 -2.39
C VAL A 179 -10.91 -1.36 -2.71
N LEU A 180 -11.26 -2.55 -3.16
CA LEU A 180 -10.36 -3.48 -3.84
C LEU A 180 -10.78 -3.57 -5.30
N PHE A 181 -9.82 -3.58 -6.21
CA PHE A 181 -10.08 -3.83 -7.63
C PHE A 181 -10.13 -5.34 -7.89
N PRO A 182 -11.10 -5.80 -8.70
CA PRO A 182 -11.27 -7.23 -8.96
C PRO A 182 -10.09 -7.79 -9.74
N SER A 183 -9.80 -9.07 -9.50
CA SER A 183 -8.84 -9.86 -10.28
C SER A 183 -9.44 -10.34 -11.61
N SER A 184 -8.61 -10.92 -12.47
CA SER A 184 -9.06 -11.52 -13.75
C SER A 184 -10.08 -12.65 -13.57
N GLY A 185 -10.15 -13.26 -12.38
CA GLY A 185 -11.10 -14.32 -12.03
C GLY A 185 -12.51 -13.84 -11.69
N GLU A 186 -12.77 -12.52 -11.68
CA GLU A 186 -14.03 -11.90 -11.26
C GLU A 186 -14.67 -11.07 -12.38
N PRO A 187 -15.04 -11.70 -13.52
CA PRO A 187 -15.56 -10.98 -14.68
C PRO A 187 -16.89 -10.29 -14.37
N GLY A 188 -17.02 -9.02 -14.79
CA GLY A 188 -18.22 -8.21 -14.58
C GLY A 188 -18.30 -7.50 -13.23
N VAL A 189 -17.29 -7.64 -12.39
CA VAL A 189 -17.13 -6.87 -11.14
C VAL A 189 -16.25 -5.66 -11.43
N ASP A 190 -16.73 -4.44 -11.10
CA ASP A 190 -15.95 -3.21 -11.25
C ASP A 190 -15.16 -2.86 -9.99
N LEU A 191 -15.75 -3.08 -8.81
CA LEU A 191 -15.17 -2.75 -7.51
C LEU A 191 -15.64 -3.74 -6.45
N ILE A 192 -14.76 -4.05 -5.50
CA ILE A 192 -15.08 -4.84 -4.30
C ILE A 192 -15.07 -3.89 -3.11
N LEU A 193 -16.16 -3.83 -2.37
CA LEU A 193 -16.35 -2.97 -1.21
C LEU A 193 -16.06 -3.75 0.08
N PRO A 194 -15.73 -3.08 1.20
CA PRO A 194 -15.86 -3.68 2.52
C PRO A 194 -17.29 -4.14 2.76
N ASP A 195 -17.45 -5.24 3.48
CA ASP A 195 -18.79 -5.69 3.89
C ASP A 195 -19.30 -4.85 5.07
N PHE A 196 -20.25 -3.97 4.82
CA PHE A 196 -20.85 -3.12 5.86
C PHE A 196 -21.85 -3.85 6.76
N GLY A 197 -22.25 -5.09 6.43
CA GLY A 197 -23.24 -5.87 7.19
C GLY A 197 -22.98 -5.92 8.70
N PRO A 198 -21.74 -6.17 9.17
CA PRO A 198 -21.44 -6.21 10.60
C PRO A 198 -21.71 -4.89 11.36
N ILE A 199 -21.65 -3.75 10.67
CA ILE A 199 -21.88 -2.43 11.28
C ILE A 199 -23.22 -1.79 10.92
N GLU A 200 -23.96 -2.32 9.96
CA GLU A 200 -25.21 -1.70 9.46
C GLU A 200 -26.19 -1.38 10.58
N LYS A 201 -26.47 -2.34 11.47
CA LYS A 201 -27.34 -2.14 12.63
C LYS A 201 -26.78 -1.16 13.68
N LYS A 202 -25.45 -0.94 13.66
CA LYS A 202 -24.73 -0.07 14.59
C LYS A 202 -24.28 1.25 13.94
N ILE A 203 -24.63 1.51 12.69
CA ILE A 203 -24.12 2.65 11.92
C ILE A 203 -24.40 4.00 12.62
N HIS A 204 -25.51 4.10 13.38
CA HIS A 204 -25.86 5.27 14.18
C HIS A 204 -24.88 5.53 15.33
N LYS A 205 -24.09 4.54 15.74
CA LYS A 205 -23.07 4.62 16.81
C LYS A 205 -21.70 5.08 16.29
N VAL A 206 -21.49 5.15 14.97
CA VAL A 206 -20.22 5.60 14.38
C VAL A 206 -20.04 7.09 14.65
N LYS A 207 -19.00 7.47 15.38
CA LYS A 207 -18.68 8.85 15.75
C LYS A 207 -17.94 9.61 14.66
N ALA A 208 -17.03 8.94 13.97
CA ALA A 208 -16.25 9.51 12.87
C ALA A 208 -15.67 8.40 11.97
N LEU A 209 -15.39 8.78 10.73
CA LEU A 209 -14.48 8.09 9.83
C LEU A 209 -13.17 8.88 9.78
N VAL A 210 -12.08 8.28 10.24
CA VAL A 210 -10.73 8.87 10.19
C VAL A 210 -10.00 8.26 9.01
N VAL A 211 -9.42 9.10 8.14
CA VAL A 211 -8.78 8.63 6.91
C VAL A 211 -7.29 8.94 6.94
N THR A 212 -6.48 7.93 6.70
CA THR A 212 -5.02 8.01 6.74
C THR A 212 -4.45 8.79 5.56
N HIS A 213 -4.90 8.49 4.35
CA HIS A 213 -4.41 9.10 3.11
C HIS A 213 -5.38 8.88 1.93
N ALA A 214 -5.04 9.43 0.77
CA ALA A 214 -5.96 9.59 -0.36
C ALA A 214 -5.91 8.48 -1.44
N HIS A 215 -5.39 7.29 -1.17
CA HIS A 215 -5.45 6.18 -2.12
C HIS A 215 -6.84 5.55 -2.18
N GLU A 216 -7.18 4.97 -3.33
CA GLU A 216 -8.50 4.39 -3.59
C GLU A 216 -8.85 3.24 -2.64
N ASP A 217 -7.87 2.47 -2.25
CA ASP A 217 -8.01 1.36 -1.29
C ASP A 217 -8.16 1.83 0.17
N HIS A 218 -8.14 3.17 0.41
CA HIS A 218 -8.42 3.81 1.70
C HIS A 218 -9.63 4.76 1.65
N ILE A 219 -9.97 5.33 0.47
CA ILE A 219 -11.09 6.27 0.37
C ILE A 219 -12.21 5.81 -0.58
N GLY A 220 -11.93 4.78 -1.38
CA GLY A 220 -12.78 4.42 -2.53
C GLY A 220 -14.21 4.08 -2.19
N ALA A 221 -14.48 3.44 -1.03
CA ALA A 221 -15.80 3.02 -0.62
C ALA A 221 -16.58 4.05 0.22
N ILE A 222 -15.99 5.21 0.53
CA ILE A 222 -16.63 6.27 1.32
C ILE A 222 -18.03 6.65 0.78
N PRO A 223 -18.24 6.81 -0.55
CA PRO A 223 -19.58 7.14 -1.05
C PRO A 223 -20.66 6.09 -0.72
N TRP A 224 -20.28 4.81 -0.60
CA TRP A 224 -21.22 3.74 -0.24
C TRP A 224 -21.51 3.74 1.26
N LEU A 225 -20.50 3.96 2.11
CA LEU A 225 -20.69 4.13 3.56
C LEU A 225 -21.62 5.31 3.85
N LEU A 226 -21.47 6.43 3.14
CA LEU A 226 -22.34 7.62 3.28
C LEU A 226 -23.78 7.40 2.78
N LYS A 227 -24.07 6.35 2.00
CA LYS A 227 -25.45 5.96 1.71
C LYS A 227 -26.16 5.39 2.94
N LEU A 228 -25.42 4.72 3.82
CA LEU A 228 -25.94 4.18 5.08
C LEU A 228 -26.14 5.30 6.11
N ARG A 229 -25.21 6.26 6.17
CA ARG A 229 -25.28 7.40 7.08
C ARG A 229 -24.54 8.62 6.52
N PRO A 230 -25.26 9.58 5.92
CA PRO A 230 -24.65 10.71 5.21
C PRO A 230 -23.99 11.77 6.10
N ASP A 231 -24.26 11.76 7.40
CA ASP A 231 -23.78 12.76 8.36
C ASP A 231 -22.54 12.34 9.15
N ILE A 232 -21.92 11.19 8.86
CA ILE A 232 -20.68 10.75 9.49
C ILE A 232 -19.58 11.81 9.24
N PRO A 233 -18.95 12.39 10.29
CA PRO A 233 -17.81 13.27 10.11
C PRO A 233 -16.64 12.52 9.49
N ILE A 234 -16.06 13.06 8.42
CA ILE A 234 -14.85 12.53 7.77
C ILE A 234 -13.67 13.39 8.21
N VAL A 235 -12.75 12.77 8.94
CA VAL A 235 -11.57 13.41 9.53
C VAL A 235 -10.36 13.04 8.69
N ALA A 236 -9.76 13.98 7.98
CA ALA A 236 -8.65 13.71 7.09
C ALA A 236 -7.78 14.96 6.84
N SER A 237 -6.62 14.74 6.23
CA SER A 237 -5.74 15.83 5.78
C SER A 237 -6.36 16.58 4.58
N ARG A 238 -5.86 17.80 4.35
CA ARG A 238 -6.38 18.72 3.34
C ARG A 238 -6.43 18.10 1.94
N PHE A 239 -5.35 17.45 1.50
CA PHE A 239 -5.30 16.80 0.19
C PHE A 239 -6.26 15.62 0.10
N THR A 240 -6.31 14.79 1.15
CA THR A 240 -7.22 13.65 1.25
C THR A 240 -8.68 14.09 1.16
N ILE A 241 -9.06 15.16 1.90
CA ILE A 241 -10.41 15.75 1.83
C ILE A 241 -10.75 16.17 0.40
N ALA A 242 -9.83 16.83 -0.31
CA ALA A 242 -10.11 17.30 -1.67
C ALA A 242 -10.41 16.15 -2.65
N LEU A 243 -9.69 15.02 -2.54
CA LEU A 243 -9.95 13.84 -3.35
C LEU A 243 -11.26 13.13 -2.96
N ILE A 244 -11.55 13.01 -1.65
CA ILE A 244 -12.84 12.47 -1.17
C ILE A 244 -14.00 13.34 -1.65
N ALA A 245 -13.87 14.68 -1.54
CA ALA A 245 -14.90 15.62 -1.98
C ALA A 245 -15.20 15.48 -3.48
N ALA A 246 -14.16 15.35 -4.31
CA ALA A 246 -14.32 15.13 -5.75
C ALA A 246 -15.05 13.82 -6.04
N LYS A 247 -14.71 12.73 -5.34
CA LYS A 247 -15.37 11.43 -5.46
C LYS A 247 -16.84 11.49 -4.99
N CYS A 248 -17.11 12.07 -3.83
CA CYS A 248 -18.47 12.22 -3.31
C CYS A 248 -19.36 13.10 -4.21
N LYS A 249 -18.77 14.10 -4.89
CA LYS A 249 -19.48 14.93 -5.88
C LYS A 249 -19.97 14.10 -7.06
N GLU A 250 -19.20 13.12 -7.54
CA GLU A 250 -19.63 12.19 -8.60
C GLU A 250 -20.85 11.38 -8.16
N HIS A 251 -20.95 11.07 -6.86
CA HIS A 251 -22.09 10.40 -6.23
C HIS A 251 -23.20 11.35 -5.74
N ARG A 252 -23.10 12.66 -6.03
CA ARG A 252 -24.06 13.72 -5.61
C ARG A 252 -24.23 13.83 -4.10
N GLN A 253 -23.16 13.54 -3.34
CA GLN A 253 -23.16 13.60 -1.88
C GLN A 253 -22.43 14.86 -1.38
N LYS A 254 -22.81 15.30 -0.16
CA LYS A 254 -22.22 16.46 0.53
C LYS A 254 -21.72 16.02 1.92
N PRO A 255 -20.55 15.42 2.02
CA PRO A 255 -20.02 14.93 3.30
C PRO A 255 -19.67 16.07 4.24
N LYS A 256 -19.61 15.76 5.54
CA LYS A 256 -19.11 16.64 6.60
C LYS A 256 -17.62 16.37 6.78
N PHE A 257 -16.78 17.36 6.51
CA PHE A 257 -15.33 17.24 6.68
C PHE A 257 -14.85 17.91 7.95
N VAL A 258 -13.83 17.30 8.57
CA VAL A 258 -13.00 17.85 9.62
C VAL A 258 -11.56 17.76 9.14
N GLU A 259 -10.98 18.92 8.79
CA GLU A 259 -9.59 19.00 8.33
C GLU A 259 -8.65 18.87 9.51
N VAL A 260 -7.64 18.00 9.37
CA VAL A 260 -6.60 17.73 10.37
C VAL A 260 -5.22 17.71 9.72
N ASN A 261 -4.19 17.82 10.55
CA ASN A 261 -2.79 17.65 10.19
C ASN A 261 -2.04 16.92 11.33
N GLU A 262 -0.75 16.75 11.20
CA GLU A 262 0.11 16.05 12.16
C GLU A 262 0.15 16.65 13.57
N LYS A 263 -0.37 17.87 13.75
CA LYS A 263 -0.45 18.57 15.07
C LYS A 263 -1.84 18.52 15.68
N SER A 264 -2.80 17.96 14.96
CA SER A 264 -4.20 17.93 15.39
C SER A 264 -4.43 16.89 16.48
N ASP A 265 -5.33 17.24 17.42
CA ASP A 265 -5.78 16.41 18.53
C ASP A 265 -7.29 16.59 18.65
N VAL A 266 -8.05 15.57 18.29
CA VAL A 266 -9.52 15.63 18.25
C VAL A 266 -10.12 14.48 19.04
N THR A 267 -11.33 14.69 19.57
CA THR A 267 -12.00 13.67 20.41
C THR A 267 -13.40 13.37 19.89
N TYR A 268 -13.72 12.10 19.78
CA TYR A 268 -15.00 11.56 19.35
C TYR A 268 -15.51 10.52 20.36
N GLY A 269 -16.34 10.94 21.32
CA GLY A 269 -16.75 10.07 22.43
C GLY A 269 -15.55 9.59 23.24
N PRO A 270 -15.34 8.28 23.42
CA PRO A 270 -14.21 7.74 24.18
C PRO A 270 -12.89 7.72 23.40
N PHE A 271 -12.88 8.19 22.14
CA PHE A 271 -11.74 8.12 21.24
C PHE A 271 -11.04 9.48 21.14
N ARG A 272 -9.78 9.56 21.57
CA ARG A 272 -8.88 10.69 21.32
C ARG A 272 -8.00 10.34 20.13
N VAL A 273 -8.07 11.14 19.07
CA VAL A 273 -7.35 10.88 17.81
C VAL A 273 -6.27 11.94 17.64
N ARG A 274 -5.02 11.51 17.61
CA ARG A 274 -3.84 12.32 17.32
C ARG A 274 -3.16 11.78 16.09
N PHE A 275 -2.38 12.62 15.42
CA PHE A 275 -1.79 12.32 14.13
C PHE A 275 -0.29 12.52 14.15
N TRP A 276 0.39 11.94 13.18
CA TRP A 276 1.80 12.17 12.91
C TRP A 276 2.06 12.05 11.41
N ALA A 277 3.08 12.80 10.92
CA ALA A 277 3.42 12.78 9.50
C ALA A 277 4.01 11.44 9.10
N VAL A 278 3.53 10.86 8.01
CA VAL A 278 4.14 9.67 7.39
C VAL A 278 4.45 9.93 5.93
N ASN A 279 5.54 9.34 5.43
CA ASN A 279 5.83 9.29 4.00
C ASN A 279 5.02 8.17 3.35
N HIS A 280 4.46 8.50 2.21
CA HIS A 280 3.85 7.54 1.31
C HIS A 280 3.93 8.08 -0.13
N SER A 281 3.32 7.38 -1.10
CA SER A 281 3.32 7.83 -2.50
C SER A 281 2.28 8.91 -2.83
N VAL A 282 1.62 9.48 -1.81
CA VAL A 282 0.61 10.53 -1.92
C VAL A 282 0.87 11.62 -0.88
N PRO A 283 0.60 12.91 -1.20
CA PRO A 283 0.78 14.01 -0.25
C PRO A 283 -0.10 13.90 1.01
N ASP A 284 0.37 14.52 2.09
CA ASP A 284 -0.35 14.72 3.36
C ASP A 284 -0.79 13.42 4.08
N ALA A 285 -0.15 12.28 3.83
CA ALA A 285 -0.45 11.03 4.53
C ALA A 285 -0.18 11.16 6.04
N LEU A 286 -1.04 10.54 6.86
CA LEU A 286 -1.04 10.60 8.32
C LEU A 286 -1.08 9.20 8.93
N GLY A 287 -0.22 8.96 9.91
CA GLY A 287 -0.40 7.88 10.87
C GLY A 287 -1.30 8.35 12.03
N ILE A 288 -1.93 7.42 12.72
CA ILE A 288 -2.95 7.70 13.73
C ILE A 288 -2.52 7.11 15.07
N MET A 289 -2.59 7.93 16.13
CA MET A 289 -2.54 7.51 17.51
C MET A 289 -3.94 7.62 18.11
N LEU A 290 -4.58 6.49 18.35
CA LEU A 290 -5.93 6.39 18.91
C LEU A 290 -5.84 6.07 20.40
N GLY A 291 -6.15 7.05 21.24
CA GLY A 291 -6.27 6.88 22.70
C GLY A 291 -7.69 6.45 23.06
N THR A 292 -7.80 5.46 23.93
CA THR A 292 -9.08 4.93 24.43
C THR A 292 -8.96 4.57 25.92
N PRO A 293 -10.07 4.40 26.67
CA PRO A 293 -9.99 3.93 28.06
C PRO A 293 -9.41 2.51 28.21
N ALA A 294 -9.36 1.72 27.13
CA ALA A 294 -8.77 0.37 27.12
C ALA A 294 -7.27 0.35 26.80
N GLY A 295 -6.71 1.47 26.32
CA GLY A 295 -5.31 1.64 25.96
C GLY A 295 -5.10 2.48 24.70
N ASN A 296 -3.83 2.66 24.35
CA ASN A 296 -3.36 3.46 23.23
C ASN A 296 -3.02 2.56 22.03
N ILE A 297 -3.52 2.93 20.86
CA ILE A 297 -3.32 2.18 19.61
C ILE A 297 -2.61 3.05 18.59
N ILE A 298 -1.59 2.53 17.93
CA ILE A 298 -1.02 3.11 16.72
C ILE A 298 -1.56 2.36 15.51
N HIS A 299 -2.06 3.12 14.53
CA HIS A 299 -2.33 2.65 13.17
C HIS A 299 -1.41 3.41 12.23
N THR A 300 -0.49 2.72 11.57
CA THR A 300 0.52 3.38 10.73
C THR A 300 -0.09 4.02 9.48
N GLY A 301 -1.25 3.54 9.02
CA GLY A 301 -1.63 3.70 7.63
C GLY A 301 -0.57 3.05 6.75
N ASP A 302 -0.49 3.45 5.50
CA ASP A 302 0.56 3.06 4.58
C ASP A 302 1.78 3.96 4.80
N ILE A 303 2.95 3.35 4.99
CA ILE A 303 4.11 4.07 5.52
C ILE A 303 5.43 3.58 4.93
N LYS A 304 6.33 4.54 4.73
CA LYS A 304 7.77 4.30 4.53
C LYS A 304 8.61 5.32 5.31
N LEU A 305 9.92 5.09 5.39
CA LEU A 305 10.87 6.03 5.99
C LEU A 305 11.77 6.63 4.91
N ASP A 306 11.23 7.56 4.11
CA ASP A 306 12.03 8.29 3.13
C ASP A 306 12.82 9.40 3.83
N GLN A 307 14.16 9.33 3.73
CA GLN A 307 15.05 10.31 4.37
C GLN A 307 15.26 11.56 3.52
N THR A 308 14.91 11.50 2.23
CA THR A 308 15.04 12.61 1.27
C THR A 308 13.77 12.77 0.43
N PRO A 309 12.59 12.95 1.10
CA PRO A 309 11.32 13.06 0.40
C PRO A 309 11.26 14.36 -0.42
N LEU A 310 10.59 14.32 -1.58
CA LEU A 310 10.51 15.45 -2.52
C LEU A 310 9.75 16.65 -1.97
N ASP A 311 8.91 16.48 -0.98
CA ASP A 311 8.18 17.56 -0.30
C ASP A 311 8.85 18.07 0.97
N ASN A 312 10.03 17.54 1.32
CA ASN A 312 10.77 17.83 2.55
C ASN A 312 9.97 17.53 3.84
N ARG A 313 9.01 16.61 3.78
CA ARG A 313 8.19 16.18 4.90
C ARG A 313 8.51 14.70 5.24
N PRO A 314 9.58 14.42 6.02
CA PRO A 314 9.92 13.05 6.40
C PRO A 314 8.86 12.47 7.36
N THR A 315 8.83 11.15 7.48
CA THR A 315 8.07 10.48 8.53
C THR A 315 8.55 10.94 9.91
N ASP A 316 7.61 11.42 10.76
CA ASP A 316 7.92 11.99 12.08
C ASP A 316 8.20 10.88 13.11
N LEU A 317 9.38 10.25 13.01
CA LEU A 317 9.86 9.28 14.00
C LEU A 317 9.96 9.86 15.43
N PRO A 318 10.36 11.14 15.65
CA PRO A 318 10.29 11.75 16.96
C PRO A 318 8.89 11.75 17.57
N ALA A 319 7.83 12.01 16.79
CA ALA A 319 6.45 11.92 17.30
C ALA A 319 6.10 10.47 17.66
N LEU A 320 6.45 9.51 16.80
CA LEU A 320 6.23 8.08 17.06
C LEU A 320 6.95 7.63 18.35
N SER A 321 8.18 8.10 18.58
CA SER A 321 8.94 7.79 19.80
C SER A 321 8.29 8.38 21.04
N ARG A 322 7.78 9.63 20.98
CA ARG A 322 7.00 10.22 22.08
C ARG A 322 5.75 9.41 22.40
N TYR A 323 5.02 8.92 21.38
CA TYR A 323 3.90 8.01 21.62
C TYR A 323 4.36 6.69 22.26
N GLY A 324 5.54 6.18 21.85
CA GLY A 324 6.17 5.04 22.51
C GLY A 324 6.47 5.28 24.00
N ASP A 325 6.90 6.49 24.38
CA ASP A 325 7.14 6.89 25.78
C ASP A 325 5.82 7.02 26.58
N GLU A 326 4.74 7.49 25.95
CA GLU A 326 3.40 7.51 26.55
C GLU A 326 2.84 6.09 26.76
N GLY A 327 3.34 5.10 26.06
CA GLY A 327 2.93 3.70 26.08
C GLY A 327 1.95 3.37 24.97
N VAL A 328 2.32 2.39 24.15
CA VAL A 328 1.52 1.83 23.05
C VAL A 328 1.07 0.42 23.41
N ASP A 329 -0.23 0.23 23.57
CA ASP A 329 -0.79 -1.08 23.90
C ASP A 329 -0.91 -1.99 22.68
N LEU A 330 -1.20 -1.43 21.50
CA LEU A 330 -1.30 -2.18 20.24
C LEU A 330 -0.83 -1.32 19.07
N MET A 331 -0.05 -1.93 18.18
CA MET A 331 0.33 -1.31 16.89
C MET A 331 -0.21 -2.14 15.73
N LEU A 332 -1.07 -1.51 14.91
CA LEU A 332 -1.47 -2.00 13.59
C LEU A 332 -0.47 -1.44 12.57
N CYS A 333 0.31 -2.33 11.94
CA CYS A 333 1.46 -1.93 11.12
C CYS A 333 1.32 -2.46 9.69
N ASP A 334 1.53 -1.57 8.71
CA ASP A 334 1.64 -1.88 7.28
C ASP A 334 2.61 -3.05 7.04
N SER A 335 2.19 -4.02 6.23
CA SER A 335 2.95 -5.24 5.97
C SER A 335 3.33 -5.43 4.51
N THR A 336 2.93 -4.53 3.61
CA THR A 336 2.99 -4.71 2.15
C THR A 336 4.36 -5.17 1.66
N ASN A 337 5.44 -4.63 2.20
CA ASN A 337 6.81 -5.00 1.83
C ASN A 337 7.63 -5.65 2.98
N ALA A 338 6.97 -6.21 3.97
CA ALA A 338 7.66 -6.84 5.11
C ALA A 338 8.59 -8.00 4.71
N THR A 339 8.37 -8.62 3.54
CA THR A 339 9.20 -9.69 2.99
C THR A 339 10.45 -9.20 2.26
N VAL A 340 10.56 -7.90 2.00
CA VAL A 340 11.68 -7.31 1.25
C VAL A 340 12.76 -6.85 2.24
N PRO A 341 13.99 -7.38 2.17
CA PRO A 341 15.06 -6.99 3.10
C PRO A 341 15.56 -5.56 2.84
N GLY A 342 16.13 -4.93 3.85
CA GLY A 342 16.75 -3.61 3.76
C GLY A 342 15.76 -2.47 3.88
N VAL A 343 16.03 -1.38 3.17
CA VAL A 343 15.24 -0.14 3.18
C VAL A 343 14.77 0.22 1.77
N SER A 344 13.62 0.86 1.67
CA SER A 344 13.05 1.26 0.39
C SER A 344 13.86 2.42 -0.23
N ALA A 345 13.79 2.52 -1.55
CA ALA A 345 14.44 3.61 -2.29
C ALA A 345 13.76 4.96 -2.00
N SER A 346 14.53 6.05 -2.00
CA SER A 346 13.96 7.39 -1.93
C SER A 346 13.23 7.77 -3.21
N GLU A 347 12.14 8.52 -3.07
CA GLU A 347 11.47 9.18 -4.19
C GLU A 347 12.38 10.24 -4.83
N GLY A 348 13.33 10.81 -4.05
CA GLY A 348 14.35 11.75 -4.51
C GLY A 348 15.32 11.19 -5.56
N ASP A 349 15.43 9.85 -5.70
CA ASP A 349 16.29 9.21 -6.71
C ASP A 349 15.67 9.23 -8.14
N ILE A 350 14.36 9.44 -8.25
CA ILE A 350 13.63 9.29 -9.51
C ILE A 350 13.83 10.45 -10.49
N PRO A 351 13.86 11.75 -10.09
CA PRO A 351 13.91 12.87 -11.01
C PRO A 351 15.10 12.86 -11.96
N ALA A 352 16.28 12.45 -11.48
CA ALA A 352 17.51 12.39 -12.31
C ALA A 352 17.36 11.34 -13.42
N ASN A 353 16.77 10.19 -13.13
CA ASN A 353 16.52 9.14 -14.10
C ASN A 353 15.49 9.57 -15.15
N PHE A 354 14.41 10.24 -14.74
CA PHE A 354 13.43 10.78 -15.68
C PHE A 354 14.05 11.80 -16.64
N LYS A 355 14.85 12.74 -16.13
CA LYS A 355 15.56 13.72 -16.98
C LYS A 355 16.42 13.03 -18.03
N ARG A 356 17.20 12.00 -17.64
CA ARG A 356 18.04 11.22 -18.55
C ARG A 356 17.22 10.47 -19.61
N LEU A 357 16.16 9.77 -19.19
CA LEU A 357 15.31 9.00 -20.09
C LEU A 357 14.57 9.88 -21.09
N VAL A 358 14.02 11.03 -20.64
CA VAL A 358 13.32 11.97 -21.50
C VAL A 358 14.26 12.66 -22.48
N ALA A 359 15.49 12.97 -22.06
CA ALA A 359 16.53 13.54 -22.93
C ALA A 359 16.97 12.56 -24.03
N GLY A 360 17.08 11.27 -23.71
CA GLY A 360 17.48 10.22 -24.66
C GLY A 360 16.35 9.79 -25.63
N ALA A 361 15.11 10.14 -25.36
CA ALA A 361 13.96 9.69 -26.14
C ALA A 361 13.85 10.47 -27.48
N LYS A 362 13.96 9.74 -28.61
CA LYS A 362 13.90 10.33 -29.96
C LYS A 362 12.47 10.60 -30.45
N GLN A 363 11.50 9.88 -29.93
CA GLN A 363 10.08 10.00 -30.26
C GLN A 363 9.28 10.47 -29.03
N ARG A 364 7.98 10.20 -28.99
CA ARG A 364 7.09 10.52 -27.87
C ARG A 364 7.51 9.76 -26.61
N VAL A 365 7.37 10.40 -25.48
CA VAL A 365 7.48 9.76 -24.16
C VAL A 365 6.08 9.56 -23.59
N ILE A 366 5.78 8.39 -23.07
CA ILE A 366 4.55 8.07 -22.36
C ILE A 366 4.95 7.52 -20.99
N LEU A 367 4.64 8.26 -19.94
CA LEU A 367 4.83 7.82 -18.55
C LEU A 367 3.51 7.27 -18.03
N ALA A 368 3.52 6.02 -17.62
CA ALA A 368 2.43 5.43 -16.86
C ALA A 368 2.72 5.52 -15.36
N SER A 369 1.77 6.06 -14.59
CA SER A 369 1.89 6.23 -13.13
C SER A 369 0.51 6.17 -12.48
N PHE A 370 0.49 5.96 -11.16
CA PHE A 370 -0.72 6.12 -10.35
C PHE A 370 -1.20 7.57 -10.37
N ALA A 371 -2.50 7.77 -10.49
CA ALA A 371 -3.11 9.11 -10.55
C ALA A 371 -3.03 9.89 -9.23
N SER A 372 -2.68 9.25 -8.14
CA SER A 372 -2.48 9.84 -6.80
C SER A 372 -1.04 10.24 -6.53
N ASN A 373 -0.06 9.72 -7.30
CA ASN A 373 1.36 10.00 -7.06
C ASN A 373 1.77 11.36 -7.67
N VAL A 374 1.46 12.43 -6.95
CA VAL A 374 1.72 13.82 -7.35
C VAL A 374 3.22 14.08 -7.53
N TYR A 375 4.06 13.51 -6.66
CA TYR A 375 5.52 13.70 -6.70
C TYR A 375 6.13 13.12 -7.98
N ARG A 376 5.66 11.95 -8.40
CA ARG A 376 6.08 11.30 -9.63
C ARG A 376 5.69 12.10 -10.86
N VAL A 377 4.46 12.64 -10.85
CA VAL A 377 3.98 13.52 -11.92
C VAL A 377 4.76 14.83 -11.96
N GLN A 378 5.11 15.42 -10.80
CA GLN A 378 5.98 16.60 -10.75
C GLN A 378 7.34 16.32 -11.39
N ALA A 379 8.00 15.22 -11.00
CA ALA A 379 9.29 14.84 -11.57
C ALA A 379 9.22 14.63 -13.10
N ALA A 380 8.12 14.09 -13.60
CA ALA A 380 7.88 13.89 -15.02
C ALA A 380 7.68 15.22 -15.77
N ILE A 381 6.91 16.15 -15.21
CA ILE A 381 6.72 17.50 -15.75
C ILE A 381 8.06 18.23 -15.81
N ASP A 382 8.84 18.21 -14.73
CA ASP A 382 10.16 18.85 -14.67
C ASP A 382 11.12 18.28 -15.72
N ALA A 383 11.10 16.96 -15.92
CA ALA A 383 11.88 16.30 -16.96
C ALA A 383 11.43 16.70 -18.37
N ALA A 384 10.12 16.83 -18.61
CA ALA A 384 9.57 17.28 -19.89
C ALA A 384 9.95 18.72 -20.18
N VAL A 385 9.79 19.63 -19.22
CA VAL A 385 10.14 21.06 -19.33
C VAL A 385 11.63 21.22 -19.63
N ALA A 386 12.49 20.52 -18.91
CA ALA A 386 13.94 20.55 -19.12
C ALA A 386 14.36 20.12 -20.54
N ASN A 387 13.52 19.35 -21.24
CA ASN A 387 13.74 18.84 -22.59
C ASN A 387 12.82 19.48 -23.64
N GLY A 388 12.19 20.61 -23.32
CA GLY A 388 11.36 21.39 -24.27
C GLY A 388 10.11 20.66 -24.75
N ARG A 389 9.60 19.67 -23.99
CA ARG A 389 8.40 18.91 -24.34
C ARG A 389 7.15 19.50 -23.70
N LYS A 390 6.05 19.49 -24.41
CA LYS A 390 4.71 19.74 -23.87
C LYS A 390 4.17 18.47 -23.22
N VAL A 391 3.38 18.63 -22.17
CA VAL A 391 2.81 17.51 -21.41
C VAL A 391 1.30 17.46 -21.59
N ALA A 392 0.74 16.27 -21.80
CA ALA A 392 -0.69 16.07 -21.77
C ALA A 392 -1.04 14.94 -20.78
N PHE A 393 -2.04 15.20 -19.95
CA PHE A 393 -2.61 14.17 -19.07
C PHE A 393 -3.61 13.30 -19.82
N ASN A 394 -3.60 11.99 -19.53
CA ASN A 394 -4.52 11.04 -20.11
C ASN A 394 -5.07 10.09 -19.04
N GLY A 395 -6.39 9.98 -18.98
CA GLY A 395 -7.14 9.30 -17.94
C GLY A 395 -7.91 10.27 -17.05
N ARG A 396 -9.19 9.97 -16.79
CA ARG A 396 -10.10 10.86 -16.04
C ARG A 396 -9.60 11.14 -14.61
N SER A 397 -9.15 10.11 -13.91
CA SER A 397 -8.59 10.25 -12.55
C SER A 397 -7.29 11.05 -12.55
N MET A 398 -6.40 10.83 -13.53
CA MET A 398 -5.15 11.58 -13.68
C MET A 398 -5.43 13.07 -13.83
N MET A 399 -6.29 13.45 -14.79
CA MET A 399 -6.66 14.86 -15.04
C MET A 399 -7.26 15.51 -13.80
N ARG A 400 -8.26 14.86 -13.17
CA ARG A 400 -8.93 15.38 -11.98
C ARG A 400 -7.98 15.57 -10.79
N ASN A 401 -7.17 14.56 -10.49
CA ASN A 401 -6.29 14.59 -9.32
C ASN A 401 -5.16 15.61 -9.50
N MET A 402 -4.61 15.74 -10.71
CA MET A 402 -3.57 16.73 -11.00
C MET A 402 -4.11 18.16 -10.99
N GLU A 403 -5.33 18.39 -11.47
CA GLU A 403 -6.01 19.69 -11.34
C GLU A 403 -6.20 20.09 -9.87
N ILE A 404 -6.61 19.14 -9.03
CA ILE A 404 -6.73 19.35 -7.58
C ILE A 404 -5.37 19.65 -6.97
N ALA A 405 -4.35 18.86 -7.28
CA ALA A 405 -3.00 19.02 -6.75
C ALA A 405 -2.39 20.38 -7.14
N GLU A 406 -2.59 20.83 -8.37
CA GLU A 406 -2.14 22.15 -8.85
C GLU A 406 -2.86 23.28 -8.10
N LYS A 407 -4.19 23.24 -8.01
CA LYS A 407 -5.00 24.24 -7.27
C LYS A 407 -4.61 24.35 -5.80
N MET A 408 -4.18 23.26 -5.20
CA MET A 408 -3.77 23.21 -3.79
C MET A 408 -2.29 23.51 -3.57
N GLY A 409 -1.50 23.69 -4.65
CA GLY A 409 -0.07 23.98 -4.59
C GLY A 409 0.84 22.76 -4.36
N PHE A 410 0.31 21.54 -4.42
CA PHE A 410 1.10 20.30 -4.38
C PHE A 410 1.78 19.98 -5.72
N LEU A 411 1.23 20.49 -6.83
CA LEU A 411 1.80 20.36 -8.17
C LEU A 411 2.13 21.75 -8.73
N LYS A 412 3.36 21.93 -9.20
CA LYS A 412 3.84 23.18 -9.81
C LYS A 412 4.00 23.00 -11.31
N VAL A 413 3.19 23.71 -12.08
CA VAL A 413 3.17 23.60 -13.54
C VAL A 413 3.56 24.93 -14.17
N PRO A 414 4.70 25.02 -14.89
CA PRO A 414 5.03 26.22 -15.65
C PRO A 414 3.98 26.54 -16.73
N ARG A 415 3.67 27.81 -16.91
CA ARG A 415 2.65 28.25 -17.88
C ARG A 415 2.88 27.64 -19.27
N GLY A 416 1.81 27.15 -19.87
CA GLY A 416 1.82 26.59 -21.21
C GLY A 416 2.56 25.25 -21.35
N THR A 417 2.89 24.57 -20.25
CA THR A 417 3.47 23.22 -20.26
C THR A 417 2.41 22.18 -20.54
N ILE A 418 1.28 22.27 -19.83
CA ILE A 418 0.16 21.33 -20.01
C ILE A 418 -0.69 21.78 -21.18
N ILE A 419 -0.97 20.85 -22.10
CA ILE A 419 -1.82 21.05 -23.28
C ILE A 419 -2.90 19.97 -23.35
N PRO A 420 -4.01 20.23 -24.04
CA PRO A 420 -5.02 19.21 -24.32
C PRO A 420 -4.44 18.03 -25.10
N ILE A 421 -4.97 16.83 -24.84
CA ILE A 421 -4.49 15.61 -25.52
C ILE A 421 -4.67 15.65 -27.04
N ASP A 422 -5.72 16.31 -27.52
CA ASP A 422 -5.98 16.50 -28.95
C ASP A 422 -4.91 17.38 -29.64
N GLU A 423 -4.37 18.35 -28.91
CA GLU A 423 -3.26 19.16 -29.37
C GLU A 423 -1.96 18.37 -29.38
N ALA A 424 -1.69 17.62 -28.28
CA ALA A 424 -0.52 16.74 -28.18
C ALA A 424 -0.50 15.66 -29.29
N ALA A 425 -1.66 15.14 -29.68
CA ALA A 425 -1.80 14.16 -30.76
C ALA A 425 -1.37 14.70 -32.13
N LYS A 426 -1.52 16.00 -32.37
CA LYS A 426 -1.17 16.69 -33.63
C LYS A 426 0.28 17.16 -33.67
N MET A 427 0.93 17.27 -32.52
CA MET A 427 2.32 17.73 -32.43
C MET A 427 3.31 16.67 -32.89
N ALA A 428 4.52 17.08 -33.26
CA ALA A 428 5.62 16.16 -33.52
C ALA A 428 5.92 15.33 -32.28
N PRO A 429 6.04 13.99 -32.40
CA PRO A 429 6.19 13.08 -31.25
C PRO A 429 7.30 13.47 -30.28
N HIS A 430 8.48 13.86 -30.77
CA HIS A 430 9.62 14.25 -29.96
C HIS A 430 9.39 15.54 -29.13
N LYS A 431 8.33 16.31 -29.40
CA LYS A 431 7.96 17.52 -28.65
C LYS A 431 6.88 17.26 -27.59
N THR A 432 6.44 16.01 -27.39
CA THR A 432 5.37 15.68 -26.49
C THR A 432 5.76 14.63 -25.46
N MET A 433 5.15 14.72 -24.28
CA MET A 433 5.15 13.71 -23.25
C MET A 433 3.72 13.51 -22.77
N LEU A 434 3.28 12.25 -22.67
CA LEU A 434 1.98 11.91 -22.10
C LEU A 434 2.19 11.33 -20.69
N ILE A 435 1.35 11.74 -19.75
CA ILE A 435 1.28 11.13 -18.41
C ILE A 435 -0.08 10.45 -18.28
N THR A 436 -0.09 9.16 -18.06
CA THR A 436 -1.28 8.30 -18.21
C THR A 436 -1.46 7.33 -17.05
N THR A 437 -2.68 6.84 -16.88
CA THR A 437 -3.02 5.71 -16.01
C THR A 437 -2.89 4.38 -16.77
N GLY A 438 -2.96 3.25 -16.04
CA GLY A 438 -2.93 1.91 -16.62
C GLY A 438 -1.66 1.14 -16.30
N THR A 439 -1.07 1.39 -15.14
CA THR A 439 0.15 0.73 -14.67
C THR A 439 -0.07 -0.70 -14.19
N GLN A 440 -1.32 -1.08 -13.92
CA GLN A 440 -1.69 -2.40 -13.42
C GLN A 440 -2.39 -3.28 -14.47
N GLY A 441 -2.32 -2.87 -15.72
CA GLY A 441 -2.89 -3.64 -16.83
C GLY A 441 -4.42 -3.58 -16.92
N GLU A 442 -5.06 -2.69 -16.16
CA GLU A 442 -6.53 -2.54 -16.13
C GLU A 442 -7.06 -2.38 -17.57
N PRO A 443 -8.05 -3.19 -17.99
CA PRO A 443 -8.48 -3.22 -19.39
C PRO A 443 -8.99 -1.87 -19.92
N MET A 444 -9.66 -1.10 -19.08
CA MET A 444 -10.25 0.18 -19.48
C MET A 444 -9.31 1.37 -19.29
N ALA A 445 -8.12 1.17 -18.70
CA ALA A 445 -7.14 2.22 -18.52
C ALA A 445 -6.54 2.70 -19.84
N ALA A 446 -6.06 3.94 -19.82
CA ALA A 446 -5.61 4.62 -21.04
C ALA A 446 -4.43 3.89 -21.71
N LEU A 447 -3.43 3.43 -20.95
CA LEU A 447 -2.28 2.72 -21.50
C LEU A 447 -2.67 1.38 -22.13
N SER A 448 -3.52 0.60 -21.46
CA SER A 448 -4.01 -0.70 -21.98
C SER A 448 -4.78 -0.52 -23.29
N ARG A 449 -5.58 0.55 -23.40
CA ARG A 449 -6.27 0.90 -24.65
C ARG A 449 -5.31 1.34 -25.75
N MET A 450 -4.23 2.07 -25.40
CA MET A 450 -3.17 2.42 -26.37
C MET A 450 -2.44 1.18 -26.86
N ALA A 451 -2.12 0.24 -25.98
CA ALA A 451 -1.48 -1.04 -26.33
C ALA A 451 -2.32 -1.87 -27.30
N ARG A 452 -3.66 -1.90 -27.10
CA ARG A 452 -4.60 -2.57 -28.00
C ARG A 452 -4.99 -1.77 -29.25
N ARG A 453 -4.43 -0.55 -29.44
CA ARG A 453 -4.77 0.39 -30.53
C ARG A 453 -6.24 0.85 -30.50
N GLU A 454 -6.86 0.84 -29.34
CA GLU A 454 -8.26 1.26 -29.12
C GLU A 454 -8.39 2.69 -28.56
N HIS A 455 -7.28 3.38 -28.38
CA HIS A 455 -7.30 4.76 -27.87
C HIS A 455 -7.67 5.74 -28.99
N ARG A 456 -8.65 6.61 -28.73
CA ARG A 456 -9.26 7.48 -29.75
C ARG A 456 -8.32 8.51 -30.35
N GLN A 457 -7.42 9.09 -29.56
CA GLN A 457 -6.57 10.22 -29.97
C GLN A 457 -5.10 9.82 -30.16
N ILE A 458 -4.62 8.86 -29.41
CA ILE A 458 -3.20 8.50 -29.38
C ILE A 458 -2.98 7.10 -29.95
N THR A 459 -2.09 7.03 -30.92
CA THR A 459 -1.55 5.76 -31.43
C THR A 459 -0.09 5.67 -31.04
N VAL A 460 0.27 4.59 -30.32
CA VAL A 460 1.67 4.25 -30.04
C VAL A 460 2.35 3.79 -31.32
N ARG A 461 3.58 4.25 -31.54
CA ARG A 461 4.36 3.98 -32.75
C ARG A 461 5.70 3.35 -32.42
N ASP A 462 6.34 2.81 -33.41
CA ASP A 462 7.72 2.36 -33.32
C ASP A 462 8.62 3.49 -32.83
N GLY A 463 9.52 3.20 -31.88
CA GLY A 463 10.44 4.13 -31.27
C GLY A 463 9.85 5.07 -30.19
N ASP A 464 8.54 5.03 -29.91
CA ASP A 464 7.98 5.71 -28.71
C ASP A 464 8.59 5.10 -27.44
N THR A 465 8.86 5.93 -26.45
CA THR A 465 9.40 5.48 -25.14
C THR A 465 8.28 5.41 -24.12
N ILE A 466 8.06 4.23 -23.55
CA ILE A 466 7.03 3.98 -22.53
C ILE A 466 7.73 3.72 -21.20
N ILE A 467 7.45 4.52 -20.20
CA ILE A 467 8.02 4.40 -18.85
C ILE A 467 6.95 3.88 -17.91
N PHE A 468 7.09 2.66 -17.43
CA PHE A 468 6.25 2.08 -16.36
C PHE A 468 6.78 2.51 -15.00
N SER A 469 6.22 3.60 -14.46
CA SER A 469 6.63 4.16 -13.18
C SER A 469 5.72 3.66 -12.04
N SER A 470 5.71 2.35 -11.86
CA SER A 470 4.99 1.64 -10.79
C SER A 470 5.69 0.32 -10.46
N SER A 471 5.39 -0.23 -9.27
CA SER A 471 5.61 -1.65 -8.99
C SER A 471 4.36 -2.46 -9.39
N LEU A 472 4.56 -3.75 -9.58
CA LEU A 472 3.46 -4.69 -9.77
C LEU A 472 2.73 -4.87 -8.43
N ILE A 473 1.42 -4.73 -8.44
CA ILE A 473 0.57 -5.17 -7.33
C ILE A 473 0.42 -6.69 -7.47
N PRO A 474 0.62 -7.46 -6.41
CA PRO A 474 0.44 -8.91 -6.45
C PRO A 474 -0.91 -9.31 -7.04
N GLY A 475 -0.90 -10.24 -8.01
CA GLY A 475 -2.08 -10.68 -8.75
C GLY A 475 -2.32 -9.97 -10.08
N ASN A 476 -1.61 -8.88 -10.40
CA ASN A 476 -1.75 -8.13 -11.66
C ASN A 476 -0.63 -8.43 -12.66
N GLU A 477 0.28 -9.35 -12.34
CA GLU A 477 1.49 -9.62 -13.14
C GLU A 477 1.16 -9.97 -14.58
N GLU A 478 0.23 -10.90 -14.81
CA GLU A 478 -0.17 -11.35 -16.14
C GLU A 478 -0.73 -10.20 -16.98
N ALA A 479 -1.61 -9.38 -16.39
CA ALA A 479 -2.22 -8.25 -17.08
C ALA A 479 -1.19 -7.19 -17.48
N VAL A 480 -0.24 -6.87 -16.58
CA VAL A 480 0.81 -5.88 -16.85
C VAL A 480 1.78 -6.38 -17.90
N TYR A 481 2.27 -7.63 -17.79
CA TYR A 481 3.15 -8.20 -18.82
C TYR A 481 2.44 -8.35 -20.17
N GLY A 482 1.14 -8.60 -20.19
CA GLY A 482 0.32 -8.59 -21.40
C GLY A 482 0.37 -7.22 -22.11
N VAL A 483 0.23 -6.11 -21.35
CA VAL A 483 0.33 -4.75 -21.89
C VAL A 483 1.77 -4.46 -22.38
N ILE A 484 2.79 -4.83 -21.60
CA ILE A 484 4.20 -4.65 -21.99
C ILE A 484 4.50 -5.37 -23.30
N ASN A 485 4.06 -6.62 -23.45
CA ASN A 485 4.25 -7.41 -24.67
C ASN A 485 3.58 -6.78 -25.89
N MET A 486 2.33 -6.30 -25.74
CA MET A 486 1.64 -5.61 -26.83
C MET A 486 2.36 -4.31 -27.26
N LEU A 487 2.87 -3.52 -26.30
CA LEU A 487 3.63 -2.30 -26.58
C LEU A 487 4.97 -2.62 -27.26
N SER A 488 5.68 -3.64 -26.79
CA SER A 488 6.94 -4.11 -27.39
C SER A 488 6.72 -4.65 -28.81
N GLN A 489 5.60 -5.34 -29.07
CA GLN A 489 5.24 -5.81 -30.40
C GLN A 489 4.98 -4.66 -31.38
N ILE A 490 4.54 -3.50 -30.90
CA ILE A 490 4.39 -2.27 -31.71
C ILE A 490 5.76 -1.66 -32.09
N GLY A 491 6.83 -2.03 -31.39
CA GLY A 491 8.18 -1.45 -31.53
C GLY A 491 8.48 -0.33 -30.52
N ALA A 492 7.64 -0.15 -29.50
CA ALA A 492 7.91 0.82 -28.46
C ALA A 492 9.06 0.38 -27.54
N ASN A 493 9.88 1.34 -27.11
CA ASN A 493 10.92 1.14 -26.12
C ASN A 493 10.29 1.18 -24.72
N VAL A 494 10.01 0.01 -24.15
CA VAL A 494 9.37 -0.11 -22.82
C VAL A 494 10.44 -0.18 -21.76
N ILE A 495 10.35 0.71 -20.75
CA ILE A 495 11.27 0.84 -19.62
C ILE A 495 10.48 0.61 -18.34
N THR A 496 10.95 -0.35 -17.54
CA THR A 496 10.39 -0.72 -16.25
C THR A 496 11.36 -0.39 -15.11
N ASN A 497 10.94 -0.62 -13.87
CA ASN A 497 11.80 -0.44 -12.71
C ASN A 497 12.94 -1.48 -12.63
N GLN A 498 12.87 -2.56 -13.43
CA GLN A 498 13.96 -3.53 -13.57
C GLN A 498 15.10 -3.00 -14.45
N ASP A 499 14.79 -2.17 -15.44
CA ASP A 499 15.76 -1.61 -16.39
C ASP A 499 16.45 -0.37 -15.81
N VAL A 500 15.65 0.56 -15.28
CA VAL A 500 16.10 1.81 -14.67
C VAL A 500 15.23 2.10 -13.47
N LYS A 501 15.79 2.61 -12.38
CA LYS A 501 15.03 3.03 -11.21
C LYS A 501 14.07 4.18 -11.57
N VAL A 502 12.86 3.83 -11.97
CA VAL A 502 11.78 4.75 -12.36
C VAL A 502 10.64 4.75 -11.35
N HIS A 503 10.75 3.94 -10.32
CA HIS A 503 9.76 3.82 -9.25
C HIS A 503 10.44 3.62 -7.89
N ALA A 504 9.89 4.23 -6.85
CA ALA A 504 10.15 3.94 -5.46
C ALA A 504 8.84 3.50 -4.80
N SER A 505 8.88 2.47 -3.97
CA SER A 505 7.71 1.99 -3.24
C SER A 505 7.20 3.05 -2.26
N GLY A 506 5.88 3.11 -2.09
CA GLY A 506 5.24 3.89 -1.02
C GLY A 506 5.26 3.19 0.34
N HIS A 507 5.65 1.90 0.39
CA HIS A 507 5.66 1.08 1.61
C HIS A 507 7.09 0.73 2.01
N GLY A 508 7.34 0.77 3.33
CA GLY A 508 8.63 0.45 3.93
C GLY A 508 8.99 -1.02 3.80
N TYR A 509 10.29 -1.29 3.66
CA TYR A 509 10.85 -2.64 3.67
C TYR A 509 11.10 -3.11 5.11
N ALA A 510 11.53 -4.36 5.27
CA ALA A 510 11.77 -4.98 6.57
C ALA A 510 12.59 -4.14 7.54
N GLY A 511 13.68 -3.50 7.07
CA GLY A 511 14.53 -2.63 7.88
C GLY A 511 13.80 -1.40 8.41
N GLU A 512 12.93 -0.79 7.60
CA GLU A 512 12.14 0.37 8.02
C GLU A 512 11.09 -0.01 9.07
N LEU A 513 10.45 -1.18 8.92
CA LEU A 513 9.49 -1.68 9.90
C LEU A 513 10.16 -1.95 11.27
N LEU A 514 11.42 -2.41 11.30
CA LEU A 514 12.18 -2.55 12.54
C LEU A 514 12.35 -1.21 13.26
N PHE A 515 12.65 -0.12 12.52
CA PHE A 515 12.72 1.23 13.11
C PHE A 515 11.39 1.67 13.71
N LEU A 516 10.27 1.40 13.02
CA LEU A 516 8.94 1.74 13.51
C LEU A 516 8.62 1.01 14.83
N TYR A 517 8.88 -0.30 14.89
CA TYR A 517 8.65 -1.08 16.12
C TYR A 517 9.56 -0.62 17.27
N ASN A 518 10.84 -0.35 17.00
CA ASN A 518 11.78 0.14 18.01
C ASN A 518 11.42 1.55 18.52
N ALA A 519 10.87 2.42 17.67
CA ALA A 519 10.40 3.75 18.06
C ALA A 519 9.11 3.66 18.89
N ALA A 520 8.12 2.88 18.44
CA ALA A 520 6.82 2.77 19.08
C ALA A 520 6.82 1.88 20.32
N ARG A 521 7.67 0.84 20.38
CA ARG A 521 7.78 -0.14 21.47
C ARG A 521 6.43 -0.69 21.94
N PRO A 522 5.59 -1.22 21.01
CA PRO A 522 4.24 -1.63 21.36
C PRO A 522 4.24 -2.89 22.23
N ARG A 523 3.29 -2.97 23.17
CA ARG A 523 3.06 -4.19 23.98
C ARG A 523 2.51 -5.34 23.15
N ASN A 524 1.68 -5.03 22.15
CA ASN A 524 1.11 -5.99 21.22
C ASN A 524 1.27 -5.46 19.80
N ALA A 525 1.47 -6.36 18.83
CA ALA A 525 1.55 -6.04 17.41
C ALA A 525 0.46 -6.78 16.61
N MET A 526 -0.11 -6.12 15.63
CA MET A 526 -1.07 -6.69 14.69
C MET A 526 -0.69 -6.23 13.28
N PRO A 527 0.02 -7.07 12.50
CA PRO A 527 0.26 -6.81 11.10
C PRO A 527 -1.04 -6.65 10.32
N VAL A 528 -1.12 -5.60 9.48
CA VAL A 528 -2.26 -5.28 8.61
C VAL A 528 -1.77 -4.96 7.21
N HIS A 529 -2.66 -4.75 6.25
CA HIS A 529 -2.36 -4.31 4.89
C HIS A 529 -1.32 -5.20 4.19
N GLY A 530 -1.72 -6.42 3.83
CA GLY A 530 -0.84 -7.38 3.16
C GLY A 530 -1.43 -8.78 3.10
N GLU A 531 -0.95 -9.58 2.17
CA GLU A 531 -1.25 -11.01 2.09
C GLU A 531 -0.64 -11.78 3.28
N TRP A 532 -1.05 -13.02 3.50
CA TRP A 532 -0.57 -13.86 4.59
C TRP A 532 0.96 -13.94 4.70
N ARG A 533 1.67 -14.00 3.58
CA ARG A 533 3.15 -14.03 3.57
C ARG A 533 3.74 -12.75 4.15
N HIS A 534 3.13 -11.61 3.86
CA HIS A 534 3.55 -10.29 4.35
C HIS A 534 3.24 -10.14 5.84
N LEU A 535 2.02 -10.52 6.27
CA LEU A 535 1.61 -10.48 7.68
C LEU A 535 2.51 -11.37 8.55
N ARG A 536 2.87 -12.56 8.06
CA ARG A 536 3.78 -13.46 8.78
C ARG A 536 5.20 -12.91 8.88
N ALA A 537 5.71 -12.32 7.81
CA ALA A 537 7.02 -11.67 7.83
C ALA A 537 7.04 -10.51 8.83
N ASN A 538 6.04 -9.62 8.77
CA ASN A 538 5.92 -8.49 9.70
C ASN A 538 5.78 -8.95 11.17
N LYS A 539 5.05 -10.04 11.43
CA LYS A 539 5.01 -10.66 12.75
C LYS A 539 6.40 -11.01 13.28
N GLU A 540 7.22 -11.69 12.48
CA GLU A 540 8.57 -12.09 12.91
C GLU A 540 9.49 -10.85 13.09
N LEU A 541 9.30 -9.78 12.31
CA LEU A 541 9.97 -8.50 12.54
C LEU A 541 9.58 -7.90 13.89
N ALA A 542 8.30 -7.83 14.23
CA ALA A 542 7.83 -7.34 15.51
C ALA A 542 8.43 -8.16 16.69
N ILE A 543 8.46 -9.50 16.56
CA ILE A 543 9.05 -10.37 17.58
C ILE A 543 10.55 -10.12 17.73
N SER A 544 11.27 -9.88 16.63
CA SER A 544 12.71 -9.61 16.66
C SER A 544 13.07 -8.30 17.38
N THR A 545 12.13 -7.35 17.49
CA THR A 545 12.29 -6.10 18.24
C THR A 545 11.87 -6.20 19.71
N GLY A 546 11.46 -7.38 20.18
CA GLY A 546 11.13 -7.63 21.59
C GLY A 546 9.63 -7.71 21.89
N VAL A 547 8.74 -7.66 20.90
CA VAL A 547 7.32 -7.96 21.13
C VAL A 547 7.17 -9.45 21.38
N ASP A 548 6.54 -9.82 22.50
CA ASP A 548 6.30 -11.23 22.84
C ASP A 548 5.53 -11.94 21.73
N ARG A 549 5.95 -13.17 21.41
CA ARG A 549 5.33 -13.98 20.37
C ARG A 549 3.82 -14.19 20.58
N ASP A 550 3.37 -14.34 21.82
CA ASP A 550 1.97 -14.53 22.19
C ASP A 550 1.17 -13.20 22.28
N ARG A 551 1.86 -12.07 22.06
CA ARG A 551 1.30 -10.72 21.93
C ARG A 551 1.29 -10.21 20.48
N THR A 552 1.75 -11.03 19.54
CA THR A 552 1.69 -10.69 18.11
C THR A 552 0.49 -11.39 17.47
N VAL A 553 -0.54 -10.62 17.17
CA VAL A 553 -1.82 -11.09 16.63
C VAL A 553 -1.75 -11.20 15.11
N LEU A 554 -2.03 -12.38 14.57
CA LEU A 554 -2.34 -12.56 13.15
C LEU A 554 -3.86 -12.66 12.98
N ALA A 555 -4.39 -11.94 12.03
CA ALA A 555 -5.81 -11.90 11.74
C ALA A 555 -6.08 -11.94 10.23
N GLN A 556 -7.33 -12.14 9.88
CA GLN A 556 -7.90 -11.90 8.55
C GLN A 556 -9.17 -11.08 8.73
N ASN A 557 -9.76 -10.64 7.64
CA ASN A 557 -11.01 -9.89 7.68
C ASN A 557 -12.06 -10.63 8.52
N GLY A 558 -12.79 -9.88 9.35
CA GLY A 558 -13.80 -10.42 10.24
C GLY A 558 -13.29 -11.04 11.55
N VAL A 559 -11.98 -11.28 11.70
CA VAL A 559 -11.41 -11.71 12.98
C VAL A 559 -11.56 -10.59 14.01
N VAL A 560 -12.09 -10.93 15.18
CA VAL A 560 -12.36 -9.98 16.26
C VAL A 560 -11.29 -10.08 17.33
N VAL A 561 -10.68 -8.94 17.62
CA VAL A 561 -9.64 -8.77 18.64
C VAL A 561 -10.17 -7.86 19.74
N ASP A 562 -10.11 -8.29 20.99
CA ASP A 562 -10.39 -7.45 22.15
C ASP A 562 -9.07 -7.01 22.82
N LEU A 563 -8.81 -5.70 22.87
CA LEU A 563 -7.75 -5.12 23.67
C LEU A 563 -8.29 -4.81 25.07
N ARG A 564 -7.71 -5.45 26.07
CA ARG A 564 -8.14 -5.30 27.46
C ARG A 564 -6.95 -5.48 28.39
N LYS A 565 -6.78 -4.55 29.35
CA LYS A 565 -5.69 -4.61 30.36
C LYS A 565 -4.31 -4.80 29.74
N GLY A 566 -4.04 -4.08 28.63
CA GLY A 566 -2.77 -4.10 27.93
C GLY A 566 -2.50 -5.41 27.14
N ARG A 567 -3.51 -6.25 26.88
CA ARG A 567 -3.40 -7.47 26.09
C ARG A 567 -4.44 -7.50 24.97
N ALA A 568 -3.97 -7.73 23.74
CA ALA A 568 -4.80 -7.95 22.57
C ALA A 568 -5.01 -9.45 22.36
N GLU A 569 -6.27 -9.91 22.34
CA GLU A 569 -6.61 -11.32 22.22
C GLU A 569 -7.68 -11.54 21.14
N VAL A 570 -7.47 -12.54 20.29
CA VAL A 570 -8.49 -12.99 19.35
C VAL A 570 -9.62 -13.66 20.13
N VAL A 571 -10.85 -13.17 19.93
CA VAL A 571 -12.02 -13.66 20.68
C VAL A 571 -13.05 -14.36 19.80
N GLY A 572 -12.92 -14.28 18.47
CA GLY A 572 -13.81 -14.94 17.53
C GLY A 572 -13.72 -14.35 16.14
N GLN A 573 -14.70 -14.65 15.31
CA GLN A 573 -14.78 -14.13 13.94
C GLN A 573 -16.23 -13.84 13.57
N MET A 574 -16.46 -12.64 13.02
CA MET A 574 -17.71 -12.26 12.35
C MET A 574 -17.70 -12.80 10.91
N GLN A 575 -18.87 -12.92 10.33
CA GLN A 575 -18.97 -13.15 8.88
C GLN A 575 -18.73 -11.84 8.17
N VAL A 576 -17.80 -11.83 7.22
CA VAL A 576 -17.46 -10.72 6.34
C VAL A 576 -17.35 -11.29 4.94
N GLY A 577 -18.01 -10.64 3.97
CA GLY A 577 -18.02 -11.02 2.55
C GLY A 577 -16.88 -10.40 1.74
#